data_f1625ff0e0c21943aefdc979bb73d25d
#
_entry.id   f1625ff0e0c21943aefdc979bb73d25d
#
_cell.length_a   1.000
_cell.length_b   1.000
_cell.length_c   1.000
_cell.angle_alpha   90.00
_cell.angle_beta   90.00
_cell.angle_gamma   90.00
#
_symmetry.space_group_name_H-M   'P 1'
#
loop_
_entity.id
_entity.type
_entity.pdbx_description
1 polymer ?
#
loop_
_entity_poly.entity_id
_entity_poly.type
_entity_poly.pdbx_seq_one_letter_code
_entity_poly.pdbx_strand_id
1 'polypeptide(L)'
;QRSTFKVLFYVKRQSEKSGQVPIMGRITINGTMSQFSCKLTVRSSLWDAKANKASGKSLEAQRINEKLENIKTNIGKQYQRLCDRDSYVTAEKVRNAFLGTGDDCRLLLQTFDEYLADFRKRVGKDRAYSSYDNYRKRRNRLASFLEYEYHVKDIAFKELKRDFIEKFVVYLLLLYTSDAADELD
;
A
#
# COMPACT_ATOMS: atom_id res chain seq x y z
N GLN A 1 -20.80 3.39 24.76
CA GLN A 1 -21.21 2.47 23.67
C GLN A 1 -20.04 1.54 23.38
N ARG A 2 -20.24 0.20 23.47
CA ARG A 2 -19.18 -0.75 23.13
C ARG A 2 -18.94 -0.68 21.62
N SER A 3 -17.72 -0.29 21.22
CA SER A 3 -17.28 -0.33 19.82
C SER A 3 -17.31 -1.80 19.34
N THR A 4 -18.02 -2.07 18.26
CA THR A 4 -18.05 -3.39 17.63
C THR A 4 -17.01 -3.46 16.52
N PHE A 5 -16.01 -4.32 16.69
CA PHE A 5 -15.02 -4.63 15.67
C PHE A 5 -15.05 -6.11 15.33
N LYS A 6 -15.27 -6.45 14.07
CA LYS A 6 -15.33 -7.84 13.60
C LYS A 6 -14.67 -7.99 12.24
N VAL A 7 -13.87 -9.03 12.09
CA VAL A 7 -13.30 -9.47 10.82
C VAL A 7 -13.80 -10.87 10.51
N LEU A 8 -14.39 -11.06 9.33
CA LEU A 8 -14.89 -12.34 8.83
C LEU A 8 -14.27 -12.66 7.48
N PHE A 9 -14.05 -13.94 7.24
CA PHE A 9 -13.65 -14.46 5.92
C PHE A 9 -14.77 -15.29 5.30
N TYR A 10 -14.89 -15.23 3.99
CA TYR A 10 -15.86 -15.99 3.22
C TYR A 10 -15.36 -16.26 1.81
N VAL A 11 -15.94 -17.20 1.11
CA VAL A 11 -15.58 -17.51 -0.27
C VAL A 11 -16.60 -16.96 -1.26
N LYS A 12 -16.12 -16.46 -2.40
CA LYS A 12 -16.96 -15.97 -3.49
C LYS A 12 -17.18 -17.10 -4.51
N ARG A 13 -18.17 -17.95 -4.27
CA ARG A 13 -18.46 -19.12 -5.12
C ARG A 13 -18.76 -18.79 -6.58
N GLN A 14 -19.36 -17.61 -6.86
CA GLN A 14 -19.63 -17.14 -8.23
C GLN A 14 -18.35 -16.92 -9.05
N SER A 15 -17.19 -16.85 -8.42
CA SER A 15 -15.89 -16.67 -9.05
C SER A 15 -15.05 -17.95 -8.99
N GLU A 16 -15.67 -19.11 -8.88
CA GLU A 16 -15.00 -20.41 -8.89
C GLU A 16 -14.36 -20.67 -10.26
N LYS A 17 -13.09 -21.06 -10.23
CA LYS A 17 -12.32 -21.49 -11.41
C LYS A 17 -11.59 -22.78 -11.07
N SER A 18 -11.81 -23.82 -11.87
CA SER A 18 -11.14 -25.13 -11.69
C SER A 18 -11.22 -25.70 -10.27
N GLY A 19 -12.38 -25.59 -9.60
CA GLY A 19 -12.61 -26.06 -8.24
C GLY A 19 -12.00 -25.18 -7.14
N GLN A 20 -11.37 -24.06 -7.51
CA GLN A 20 -10.79 -23.08 -6.59
C GLN A 20 -11.70 -21.85 -6.47
N VAL A 21 -11.95 -21.43 -5.25
CA VAL A 21 -12.74 -20.23 -4.95
C VAL A 21 -11.89 -19.16 -4.25
N PRO A 22 -12.02 -17.88 -4.63
CA PRO A 22 -11.31 -16.81 -3.97
C PRO A 22 -11.87 -16.53 -2.57
N ILE A 23 -10.97 -16.27 -1.62
CA ILE A 23 -11.31 -15.88 -0.25
C ILE A 23 -11.37 -14.36 -0.17
N MET A 24 -12.48 -13.87 0.39
CA MET A 24 -12.75 -12.47 0.65
C MET A 24 -12.77 -12.22 2.15
N GLY A 25 -12.34 -11.03 2.56
CA GLY A 25 -12.47 -10.53 3.92
C GLY A 25 -13.54 -9.45 4.03
N ARG A 26 -14.20 -9.38 5.19
CA ARG A 26 -15.15 -8.33 5.55
C ARG A 26 -14.83 -7.79 6.92
N ILE A 27 -14.66 -6.47 7.00
CA ILE A 27 -14.48 -5.72 8.24
C ILE A 27 -15.80 -5.07 8.58
N THR A 28 -16.24 -5.17 9.82
CA THR A 28 -17.43 -4.49 10.33
C THR A 28 -17.05 -3.70 11.58
N ILE A 29 -17.36 -2.40 11.60
CA ILE A 29 -17.08 -1.48 12.72
C ILE A 29 -18.30 -0.59 12.91
N ASN A 30 -18.91 -0.62 14.09
CA ASN A 30 -20.02 0.27 14.46
C ASN A 30 -21.11 0.38 13.38
N GLY A 31 -21.51 -0.74 12.76
CA GLY A 31 -22.51 -0.79 11.69
C GLY A 31 -21.96 -0.48 10.28
N THR A 32 -20.76 0.06 10.13
CA THR A 32 -20.13 0.23 8.82
C THR A 32 -19.49 -1.09 8.36
N MET A 33 -19.54 -1.38 7.05
CA MET A 33 -18.96 -2.57 6.44
C MET A 33 -18.04 -2.22 5.30
N SER A 34 -16.94 -2.96 5.17
CA SER A 34 -16.06 -2.89 4.01
C SER A 34 -15.49 -4.26 3.67
N GLN A 35 -15.33 -4.53 2.37
CA GLN A 35 -14.86 -5.82 1.85
C GLN A 35 -13.53 -5.65 1.14
N PHE A 36 -12.73 -6.72 1.13
CA PHE A 36 -11.46 -6.78 0.42
C PHE A 36 -11.14 -8.21 -0.04
N SER A 37 -10.27 -8.34 -1.05
CA SER A 37 -9.75 -9.64 -1.47
C SER A 37 -8.57 -10.02 -0.58
N CYS A 38 -8.58 -11.26 -0.06
CA CYS A 38 -7.43 -11.81 0.66
C CYS A 38 -6.27 -12.19 -0.28
N LYS A 39 -6.50 -12.16 -1.60
CA LYS A 39 -5.58 -12.67 -2.64
C LYS A 39 -5.17 -14.13 -2.39
N LEU A 40 -6.07 -14.90 -1.82
CA LEU A 40 -5.97 -16.33 -1.54
C LEU A 40 -7.12 -17.06 -2.22
N THR A 41 -6.85 -18.28 -2.64
CA THR A 41 -7.85 -19.22 -3.13
C THR A 41 -7.85 -20.48 -2.27
N VAL A 42 -8.96 -21.19 -2.24
CA VAL A 42 -9.12 -22.46 -1.54
C VAL A 42 -9.99 -23.40 -2.37
N ARG A 43 -9.78 -24.71 -2.28
CA ARG A 43 -10.69 -25.69 -2.87
C ARG A 43 -12.06 -25.54 -2.22
N SER A 44 -13.12 -25.45 -3.05
CA SER A 44 -14.49 -25.22 -2.60
C SER A 44 -14.94 -26.25 -1.53
N SER A 45 -14.48 -27.51 -1.66
CA SER A 45 -14.76 -28.60 -0.72
C SER A 45 -14.06 -28.46 0.65
N LEU A 46 -12.99 -27.66 0.73
CA LEU A 46 -12.24 -27.46 1.98
C LEU A 46 -12.78 -26.28 2.80
N TRP A 47 -13.69 -25.48 2.28
CA TRP A 47 -14.16 -24.30 3.00
C TRP A 47 -15.32 -24.61 3.93
N ASP A 48 -15.13 -24.35 5.22
CA ASP A 48 -16.19 -24.37 6.22
C ASP A 48 -16.80 -22.96 6.39
N ALA A 49 -18.01 -22.80 5.85
CA ALA A 49 -18.72 -21.52 5.91
C ALA A 49 -19.21 -21.16 7.32
N LYS A 50 -19.39 -22.14 8.23
CA LYS A 50 -19.79 -21.88 9.62
C LYS A 50 -18.60 -21.42 10.45
N ALA A 51 -17.45 -22.07 10.26
CA ALA A 51 -16.22 -21.73 10.96
C ALA A 51 -15.47 -20.54 10.30
N ASN A 52 -15.84 -20.14 9.07
CA ASN A 52 -15.18 -19.10 8.26
C ASN A 52 -13.67 -19.36 8.04
N LYS A 53 -13.31 -20.62 7.84
CA LYS A 53 -11.93 -21.09 7.64
C LYS A 53 -11.86 -22.36 6.81
N ALA A 54 -10.67 -22.73 6.40
CA ALA A 54 -10.46 -24.01 5.74
C ALA A 54 -10.57 -25.17 6.74
N SER A 55 -11.31 -26.21 6.38
CA SER A 55 -11.53 -27.40 7.21
C SER A 55 -10.44 -28.45 7.00
N GLY A 56 -10.28 -29.33 8.01
CA GLY A 56 -9.36 -30.46 7.94
C GLY A 56 -7.94 -30.14 8.42
N LYS A 57 -7.08 -31.18 8.39
CA LYS A 57 -5.68 -31.15 8.88
C LYS A 57 -4.65 -31.15 7.74
N SER A 58 -5.09 -30.95 6.48
CA SER A 58 -4.19 -30.90 5.34
C SER A 58 -3.24 -29.71 5.43
N LEU A 59 -2.03 -29.86 4.88
CA LEU A 59 -1.06 -28.75 4.80
C LEU A 59 -1.64 -27.51 4.11
N GLU A 60 -2.50 -27.70 3.10
CA GLU A 60 -3.21 -26.62 2.42
C GLU A 60 -4.12 -25.86 3.37
N ALA A 61 -4.96 -26.58 4.14
CA ALA A 61 -5.87 -25.97 5.12
C ALA A 61 -5.10 -25.22 6.22
N GLN A 62 -4.01 -25.80 6.73
CA GLN A 62 -3.17 -25.17 7.74
C GLN A 62 -2.55 -23.87 7.22
N ARG A 63 -1.93 -23.88 6.04
CA ARG A 63 -1.31 -22.69 5.41
C ARG A 63 -2.33 -21.59 5.14
N ILE A 64 -3.53 -21.95 4.67
CA ILE A 64 -4.59 -20.96 4.44
C ILE A 64 -5.02 -20.34 5.76
N ASN A 65 -5.29 -21.15 6.79
CA ASN A 65 -5.72 -20.66 8.09
C ASN A 65 -4.66 -19.78 8.76
N GLU A 66 -3.38 -20.13 8.69
CA GLU A 66 -2.28 -19.30 9.17
C GLU A 66 -2.25 -17.92 8.47
N LYS A 67 -2.39 -17.90 7.14
CA LYS A 67 -2.46 -16.65 6.38
C LYS A 67 -3.68 -15.81 6.76
N LEU A 68 -4.83 -16.43 6.99
CA LEU A 68 -6.05 -15.72 7.42
C LEU A 68 -5.90 -15.12 8.82
N GLU A 69 -5.27 -15.84 9.78
CA GLU A 69 -4.97 -15.30 11.10
C GLU A 69 -3.95 -14.14 11.02
N ASN A 70 -2.94 -14.22 10.17
CA ASN A 70 -2.01 -13.12 9.93
C ASN A 70 -2.71 -11.88 9.36
N ILE A 71 -3.62 -12.05 8.41
CA ILE A 71 -4.45 -10.96 7.86
C ILE A 71 -5.30 -10.35 8.97
N LYS A 72 -5.98 -11.16 9.76
CA LYS A 72 -6.84 -10.71 10.87
C LYS A 72 -6.05 -9.93 11.92
N THR A 73 -4.86 -10.42 12.29
CA THR A 73 -3.95 -9.76 13.22
C THR A 73 -3.48 -8.40 12.68
N ASN A 74 -3.12 -8.32 11.39
CA ASN A 74 -2.70 -7.07 10.78
C ASN A 74 -3.84 -6.04 10.72
N ILE A 75 -5.06 -6.46 10.38
CA ILE A 75 -6.25 -5.60 10.42
C ILE A 75 -6.50 -5.10 11.84
N GLY A 76 -6.36 -5.95 12.85
CA GLY A 76 -6.48 -5.57 14.26
C GLY A 76 -5.47 -4.50 14.67
N LYS A 77 -4.21 -4.64 14.24
CA LYS A 77 -3.16 -3.63 14.47
C LYS A 77 -3.51 -2.29 13.82
N GLN A 78 -4.00 -2.29 12.58
CA GLN A 78 -4.42 -1.05 11.91
C GLN A 78 -5.64 -0.40 12.58
N TYR A 79 -6.61 -1.21 13.00
CA TYR A 79 -7.76 -0.73 13.75
C TYR A 79 -7.33 -0.03 15.04
N GLN A 80 -6.48 -0.67 15.85
CA GLN A 80 -5.97 -0.09 17.09
C GLN A 80 -5.24 1.23 16.84
N ARG A 81 -4.31 1.24 15.87
CA ARG A 81 -3.56 2.44 15.48
C ARG A 81 -4.47 3.60 15.06
N LEU A 82 -5.55 3.31 14.32
CA LEU A 82 -6.51 4.33 13.91
C LEU A 82 -7.35 4.81 15.12
N CYS A 83 -7.73 3.93 16.03
CA CYS A 83 -8.45 4.32 17.26
C CYS A 83 -7.62 5.23 18.16
N ASP A 84 -6.29 5.02 18.21
CA ASP A 84 -5.38 5.84 19.01
C ASP A 84 -5.20 7.25 18.42
N ARG A 85 -5.41 7.40 17.11
CA ARG A 85 -5.21 8.67 16.37
C ARG A 85 -6.50 9.42 16.07
N ASP A 86 -7.52 8.69 15.64
CA ASP A 86 -8.74 9.25 15.05
C ASP A 86 -9.91 9.14 16.06
N SER A 87 -10.67 10.22 16.20
CA SER A 87 -11.90 10.22 17.04
C SER A 87 -13.01 9.34 16.47
N TYR A 88 -12.97 9.03 15.17
CA TYR A 88 -13.96 8.20 14.49
C TYR A 88 -13.31 7.27 13.46
N VAL A 89 -13.49 5.95 13.65
CA VAL A 89 -12.92 4.90 12.81
C VAL A 89 -14.05 4.14 12.10
N THR A 90 -13.95 4.04 10.75
CA THR A 90 -14.87 3.28 9.90
C THR A 90 -14.21 2.00 9.37
N ALA A 91 -15.03 1.03 8.95
CA ALA A 91 -14.53 -0.19 8.31
C ALA A 91 -13.73 0.12 7.03
N GLU A 92 -14.11 1.18 6.31
CA GLU A 92 -13.38 1.62 5.11
C GLU A 92 -12.00 2.19 5.44
N LYS A 93 -11.88 3.05 6.46
CA LYS A 93 -10.57 3.56 6.91
C LYS A 93 -9.63 2.41 7.28
N VAL A 94 -10.12 1.42 8.03
CA VAL A 94 -9.30 0.26 8.43
C VAL A 94 -8.92 -0.60 7.23
N ARG A 95 -9.85 -0.86 6.29
CA ARG A 95 -9.55 -1.56 5.04
C ARG A 95 -8.46 -0.83 4.25
N ASN A 96 -8.61 0.48 4.07
CA ASN A 96 -7.67 1.30 3.31
C ASN A 96 -6.29 1.32 3.97
N ALA A 97 -6.22 1.46 5.29
CA ALA A 97 -4.97 1.36 6.04
C ALA A 97 -4.31 -0.03 5.92
N PHE A 98 -5.12 -1.10 5.95
CA PHE A 98 -4.63 -2.48 5.75
C PHE A 98 -4.11 -2.73 4.33
N LEU A 99 -4.88 -2.28 3.30
CA LEU A 99 -4.49 -2.41 1.90
C LEU A 99 -3.41 -1.40 1.49
N GLY A 100 -3.22 -0.37 2.33
CA GLY A 100 -2.35 0.74 2.04
C GLY A 100 -2.84 1.66 0.93
N THR A 101 -4.13 1.79 0.78
CA THR A 101 -4.81 2.63 -0.22
C THR A 101 -5.55 3.82 0.41
N GLY A 102 -5.41 4.03 1.74
CA GLY A 102 -6.04 5.15 2.45
C GLY A 102 -5.15 6.39 2.52
N ASP A 103 -5.67 7.46 3.13
CA ASP A 103 -4.98 8.74 3.36
C ASP A 103 -3.63 8.62 4.11
N ASP A 104 -3.38 7.46 4.75
CA ASP A 104 -2.09 7.12 5.39
C ASP A 104 -1.05 6.57 4.39
N CYS A 105 -1.41 6.34 3.15
CA CYS A 105 -0.47 5.97 2.12
C CYS A 105 0.22 7.22 1.58
N ARG A 106 1.17 7.75 2.36
CA ARG A 106 2.03 8.82 1.85
C ARG A 106 2.75 8.34 0.60
N LEU A 107 2.46 9.00 -0.50
CA LEU A 107 3.14 8.81 -1.76
C LEU A 107 4.41 9.66 -1.80
N LEU A 108 5.44 9.14 -2.42
CA LEU A 108 6.77 9.74 -2.44
C LEU A 108 6.79 11.09 -3.15
N LEU A 109 6.26 11.15 -4.38
CA LEU A 109 6.24 12.39 -5.15
C LEU A 109 5.24 13.39 -4.60
N GLN A 110 4.05 12.93 -4.16
CA GLN A 110 3.07 13.80 -3.51
C GLN A 110 3.67 14.48 -2.27
N THR A 111 4.36 13.73 -1.40
CA THR A 111 5.04 14.30 -0.22
C THR A 111 6.13 15.28 -0.63
N PHE A 112 6.85 15.00 -1.72
CA PHE A 112 7.85 15.92 -2.24
C PHE A 112 7.22 17.20 -2.79
N ASP A 113 6.07 17.10 -3.46
CA ASP A 113 5.32 18.25 -3.99
C ASP A 113 4.78 19.12 -2.85
N GLU A 114 4.28 18.54 -1.76
CA GLU A 114 3.89 19.26 -0.53
C GLU A 114 5.08 20.02 0.06
N TYR A 115 6.24 19.38 0.17
CA TYR A 115 7.48 20.02 0.60
C TYR A 115 7.89 21.20 -0.30
N LEU A 116 7.83 21.02 -1.63
CA LEU A 116 8.14 22.08 -2.60
C LEU A 116 7.19 23.27 -2.50
N ALA A 117 5.91 23.00 -2.26
CA ALA A 117 4.89 24.04 -2.08
C ALA A 117 5.21 24.90 -0.83
N ASP A 118 5.58 24.26 0.27
CA ASP A 118 5.97 24.97 1.50
C ASP A 118 7.31 25.69 1.36
N PHE A 119 8.27 25.06 0.70
CA PHE A 119 9.56 25.70 0.41
C PHE A 119 9.39 26.96 -0.43
N ARG A 120 8.50 26.94 -1.45
CA ARG A 120 8.21 28.06 -2.33
C ARG A 120 7.68 29.28 -1.57
N LYS A 121 6.85 29.09 -0.54
CA LYS A 121 6.32 30.18 0.32
C LYS A 121 7.42 30.93 1.06
N ARG A 122 8.58 30.30 1.23
CA ARG A 122 9.74 30.82 1.95
C ARG A 122 10.79 31.44 1.04
N VAL A 123 10.68 31.25 -0.29
CA VAL A 123 11.60 31.86 -1.27
C VAL A 123 11.48 33.38 -1.21
N GLY A 124 12.63 34.04 -1.16
CA GLY A 124 12.72 35.51 -1.00
C GLY A 124 12.61 36.00 0.44
N LYS A 125 12.40 35.11 1.42
CA LYS A 125 12.43 35.41 2.86
C LYS A 125 13.72 34.85 3.49
N ASP A 126 13.77 33.53 3.64
CA ASP A 126 14.91 32.81 4.25
C ASP A 126 15.45 31.69 3.35
N ARG A 127 14.93 31.58 2.10
CA ARG A 127 15.32 30.57 1.12
C ARG A 127 15.61 31.21 -0.24
N ALA A 128 16.66 30.72 -0.91
CA ALA A 128 17.02 31.16 -2.25
C ALA A 128 16.18 30.43 -3.33
N TYR A 129 15.85 31.13 -4.40
CA TYR A 129 15.16 30.55 -5.55
C TYR A 129 15.96 29.40 -6.21
N SER A 130 17.28 29.55 -6.28
CA SER A 130 18.19 28.52 -6.82
C SER A 130 18.06 27.19 -6.08
N SER A 131 17.89 27.24 -4.74
CA SER A 131 17.64 26.05 -3.93
C SER A 131 16.29 25.40 -4.26
N TYR A 132 15.23 26.19 -4.42
CA TYR A 132 13.92 25.72 -4.85
C TYR A 132 14.00 25.01 -6.21
N ASP A 133 14.65 25.63 -7.18
CA ASP A 133 14.80 25.08 -8.53
C ASP A 133 15.59 23.76 -8.53
N ASN A 134 16.63 23.66 -7.72
CA ASN A 134 17.39 22.44 -7.54
C ASN A 134 16.54 21.31 -6.95
N TYR A 135 15.70 21.57 -5.95
CA TYR A 135 14.78 20.56 -5.41
C TYR A 135 13.73 20.14 -6.44
N ARG A 136 13.18 21.09 -7.19
CA ARG A 136 12.24 20.82 -8.29
C ARG A 136 12.85 19.90 -9.36
N LYS A 137 14.09 20.17 -9.77
CA LYS A 137 14.82 19.31 -10.73
C LYS A 137 15.02 17.90 -10.19
N ARG A 138 15.38 17.76 -8.89
CA ARG A 138 15.52 16.44 -8.25
C ARG A 138 14.21 15.68 -8.18
N ARG A 139 13.13 16.37 -7.87
CA ARG A 139 11.78 15.79 -7.89
C ARG A 139 11.41 15.25 -9.28
N ASN A 140 11.69 16.01 -10.33
CA ASN A 140 11.41 15.59 -11.70
C ASN A 140 12.26 14.37 -12.11
N ARG A 141 13.55 14.35 -11.77
CA ARG A 141 14.41 13.17 -11.99
C ARG A 141 13.87 11.93 -11.26
N LEU A 142 13.37 12.09 -10.05
CA LEU A 142 12.77 11.00 -9.29
C LEU A 142 11.48 10.49 -9.98
N ALA A 143 10.65 11.39 -10.53
CA ALA A 143 9.46 11.01 -11.28
C ALA A 143 9.81 10.22 -12.55
N SER A 144 10.80 10.70 -13.33
CA SER A 144 11.28 9.98 -14.52
C SER A 144 11.85 8.61 -14.15
N PHE A 145 12.56 8.48 -13.04
CA PHE A 145 13.04 7.20 -12.54
C PHE A 145 11.90 6.22 -12.19
N LEU A 146 10.86 6.69 -11.51
CA LEU A 146 9.71 5.85 -11.17
C LEU A 146 9.00 5.33 -12.43
N GLU A 147 8.87 6.18 -13.45
CA GLU A 147 8.28 5.77 -14.72
C GLU A 147 9.18 4.79 -15.48
N TYR A 148 10.48 5.03 -15.51
CA TYR A 148 11.47 4.20 -16.20
C TYR A 148 11.60 2.81 -15.57
N GLU A 149 11.82 2.73 -14.24
CA GLU A 149 12.15 1.48 -13.55
C GLU A 149 10.93 0.69 -13.08
N TYR A 150 9.87 1.40 -12.64
CA TYR A 150 8.71 0.79 -12.01
C TYR A 150 7.42 0.92 -12.81
N HIS A 151 7.40 1.71 -13.90
CA HIS A 151 6.22 1.99 -14.73
C HIS A 151 5.03 2.52 -13.94
N VAL A 152 5.31 3.34 -12.92
CA VAL A 152 4.29 3.96 -12.05
C VAL A 152 4.48 5.47 -12.01
N LYS A 153 3.38 6.21 -11.79
CA LYS A 153 3.42 7.68 -11.66
C LYS A 153 3.89 8.14 -10.28
N ASP A 154 3.70 7.32 -9.24
CA ASP A 154 4.13 7.58 -7.88
C ASP A 154 4.20 6.25 -7.12
N ILE A 155 4.89 6.20 -5.97
CA ILE A 155 5.06 5.01 -5.15
C ILE A 155 4.83 5.33 -3.68
N ALA A 156 4.17 4.43 -2.94
CA ALA A 156 3.97 4.60 -1.52
C ALA A 156 5.28 4.37 -0.74
N PHE A 157 5.56 5.19 0.28
CA PHE A 157 6.77 5.01 1.12
C PHE A 157 6.94 3.58 1.65
N LYS A 158 5.85 2.91 1.98
CA LYS A 158 5.87 1.52 2.45
C LYS A 158 6.30 0.49 1.40
N GLU A 159 6.24 0.84 0.13
CA GLU A 159 6.63 -0.02 -1.00
C GLU A 159 8.10 0.18 -1.38
N LEU A 160 8.75 1.20 -0.81
CA LEU A 160 10.17 1.44 -1.02
C LEU A 160 10.99 0.30 -0.40
N LYS A 161 11.68 -0.45 -1.23
CA LYS A 161 12.59 -1.52 -0.82
C LYS A 161 14.02 -0.98 -0.71
N ARG A 162 14.91 -1.76 -0.09
CA ARG A 162 16.31 -1.38 0.09
C ARG A 162 17.03 -1.09 -1.23
N ASP A 163 16.73 -1.87 -2.26
CA ASP A 163 17.31 -1.73 -3.60
C ASP A 163 16.84 -0.48 -4.36
N PHE A 164 15.80 0.21 -3.89
CA PHE A 164 15.29 1.43 -4.54
C PHE A 164 16.36 2.51 -4.66
N ILE A 165 17.11 2.76 -3.59
CA ILE A 165 18.17 3.78 -3.59
C ILE A 165 19.29 3.39 -4.53
N GLU A 166 19.70 2.12 -4.51
CA GLU A 166 20.77 1.60 -5.37
C GLU A 166 20.39 1.76 -6.85
N LYS A 167 19.17 1.39 -7.23
CA LYS A 167 18.65 1.54 -8.59
C LYS A 167 18.54 3.01 -9.00
N PHE A 168 18.12 3.88 -8.09
CA PHE A 168 18.06 5.31 -8.38
C PHE A 168 19.44 5.92 -8.62
N VAL A 169 20.45 5.53 -7.83
CA VAL A 169 21.82 5.96 -8.06
C VAL A 169 22.35 5.51 -9.42
N VAL A 170 22.13 4.24 -9.79
CA VAL A 170 22.52 3.70 -11.10
C VAL A 170 21.83 4.49 -12.24
N TYR A 171 20.53 4.76 -12.11
CA TYR A 171 19.78 5.56 -13.07
C TYR A 171 20.37 6.97 -13.25
N LEU A 172 20.75 7.63 -12.15
CA LEU A 172 21.38 8.95 -12.23
C LEU A 172 22.75 8.91 -12.91
N LEU A 173 23.55 7.88 -12.64
CA LEU A 173 24.86 7.70 -13.29
C LEU A 173 24.70 7.52 -14.81
N LEU A 174 23.70 6.74 -15.25
CA LEU A 174 23.41 6.54 -16.69
C LEU A 174 23.00 7.86 -17.36
N LEU A 175 22.18 8.69 -16.71
CA LEU A 175 21.83 10.02 -17.23
C LEU A 175 23.04 10.93 -17.41
N TYR A 176 23.95 10.97 -16.42
CA TYR A 176 25.15 11.80 -16.50
C TYR A 176 26.12 11.35 -17.59
N THR A 177 26.22 10.06 -17.88
CA THR A 177 27.07 9.53 -18.95
C THR A 177 26.48 9.80 -20.33
N SER A 178 25.16 9.81 -20.47
CA SER A 178 24.47 10.14 -21.72
C SER A 178 24.60 11.64 -22.06
N ASP A 179 24.33 12.52 -21.06
CA ASP A 179 24.45 13.98 -21.25
C ASP A 179 25.89 14.38 -21.61
N ALA A 180 26.90 13.69 -21.06
CA ALA A 180 28.30 13.96 -21.36
C ALA A 180 28.75 13.48 -22.77
N ALA A 181 28.04 12.53 -23.35
CA ALA A 181 28.29 12.04 -24.72
C ALA A 181 27.70 12.98 -25.78
N ASP A 182 26.54 13.59 -25.47
CA ASP A 182 25.86 14.54 -26.38
C ASP A 182 26.53 15.93 -26.44
N GLU A 183 27.39 16.27 -25.46
CA GLU A 183 28.19 17.53 -25.48
C GLU A 183 29.51 17.40 -26.27
N LEU A 184 29.85 16.20 -26.80
CA LEU A 184 31.11 15.94 -27.52
C LEU A 184 30.94 15.77 -29.05
N ASP A 185 29.71 15.88 -29.54
CA ASP A 185 29.37 15.90 -30.98
C ASP A 185 28.92 17.31 -31.42
#